data_f13d906222fca8336a0cf615c5460719
#
_entry.id   f13d906222fca8336a0cf615c5460719
#
_cell.length_a   1.000
_cell.length_b   1.000
_cell.length_c   1.000
_cell.angle_alpha   90.00
_cell.angle_beta   90.00
_cell.angle_gamma   90.00
#
_symmetry.space_group_name_H-M   'P 1'
#
loop_
_entity.id
_entity.type
_entity.pdbx_description
1 polymer ?
#
loop_
_entity_poly.entity_id
_entity_poly.type
_entity_poly.pdbx_seq_one_letter_code
_entity_poly.pdbx_strand_id
1 'polypeptide(L)'
;MKQKTIFILAAAALLLSFLATAVIYKNNQREQAEQQASANREALVRVYSPTLGNANAPVVLVEFFDPACETCRAFYPLVKEMMAANPGKIRLVLRYAPFHAGSDQLVAALEAARRQGKFWEALEALLAEQDNLAQNHTVETDRIWKYLDGLGLDLNKLKADMASPDIANVIAQDLADAQTLKVSKTPEFYVNGKPLPSFGFEQLKALVAEEIEKSKL
;
A
#
# COMPACT_ATOMS: atom_id res chain seq x y z
N MET A 1 36.15 5.36 47.00
CA MET A 1 35.22 4.28 46.54
C MET A 1 33.79 4.70 46.45
N LYS A 2 33.22 5.44 47.40
CA LYS A 2 31.77 5.86 47.44
C LYS A 2 31.35 6.74 46.25
N GLN A 3 32.17 7.69 45.73
CA GLN A 3 31.83 8.55 44.60
C GLN A 3 31.67 7.76 43.30
N LYS A 4 32.55 6.85 42.95
CA LYS A 4 32.45 6.02 41.74
C LYS A 4 31.19 5.18 41.73
N THR A 5 30.80 4.62 42.88
CA THR A 5 29.56 3.82 43.00
C THR A 5 28.29 4.68 42.78
N ILE A 6 28.29 5.92 43.29
CA ILE A 6 27.20 6.87 43.11
C ILE A 6 27.05 7.24 41.61
N PHE A 7 28.15 7.52 40.91
CA PHE A 7 28.12 7.81 39.47
C PHE A 7 27.61 6.62 38.64
N ILE A 8 28.03 5.38 38.98
CA ILE A 8 27.53 4.17 38.29
C ILE A 8 26.06 3.98 38.52
N LEU A 9 25.55 4.15 39.75
CA LEU A 9 24.12 4.03 40.05
C LEU A 9 23.30 5.12 39.38
N ALA A 10 23.79 6.37 39.34
CA ALA A 10 23.14 7.45 38.65
C ALA A 10 23.08 7.20 37.12
N ALA A 11 24.17 6.72 36.52
CA ALA A 11 24.20 6.38 35.09
C ALA A 11 23.23 5.20 34.75
N ALA A 12 23.18 4.19 35.61
CA ALA A 12 22.26 3.07 35.46
C ALA A 12 20.80 3.52 35.58
N ALA A 13 20.49 4.38 36.55
CA ALA A 13 19.14 4.94 36.71
C ALA A 13 18.71 5.79 35.49
N LEU A 14 19.61 6.61 34.93
CA LEU A 14 19.37 7.37 33.71
C LEU A 14 19.16 6.45 32.48
N LEU A 15 19.95 5.41 32.36
CA LEU A 15 19.80 4.43 31.29
C LEU A 15 18.46 3.69 31.38
N LEU A 16 18.08 3.25 32.58
CA LEU A 16 16.79 2.58 32.82
C LEU A 16 15.61 3.52 32.56
N SER A 17 15.70 4.80 32.98
CA SER A 17 14.65 5.78 32.71
C SER A 17 14.54 6.07 31.21
N PHE A 18 15.64 6.17 30.49
CA PHE A 18 15.65 6.33 29.02
C PHE A 18 15.00 5.13 28.32
N LEU A 19 15.37 3.91 28.70
CA LEU A 19 14.78 2.69 28.13
C LEU A 19 13.28 2.60 28.46
N ALA A 20 12.87 2.90 29.69
CA ALA A 20 11.46 2.93 30.06
C ALA A 20 10.68 3.97 29.24
N THR A 21 11.23 5.18 29.10
CA THR A 21 10.60 6.24 28.30
C THR A 21 10.49 5.85 26.81
N ALA A 22 11.53 5.23 26.27
CA ALA A 22 11.51 4.74 24.89
C ALA A 22 10.45 3.65 24.66
N VAL A 23 10.29 2.73 25.63
CA VAL A 23 9.25 1.69 25.58
C VAL A 23 7.85 2.30 25.69
N ILE A 24 7.64 3.22 26.64
CA ILE A 24 6.36 3.92 26.81
C ILE A 24 6.02 4.72 25.55
N TYR A 25 6.98 5.46 25.00
CA TYR A 25 6.79 6.22 23.77
C TYR A 25 6.36 5.32 22.59
N LYS A 26 7.05 4.19 22.41
CA LYS A 26 6.74 3.21 21.38
C LYS A 26 5.34 2.60 21.55
N ASN A 27 4.95 2.29 22.81
CA ASN A 27 3.62 1.76 23.08
C ASN A 27 2.52 2.79 22.81
N ASN A 28 2.72 4.03 23.23
CA ASN A 28 1.75 5.11 22.95
C ASN A 28 1.61 5.37 21.45
N GLN A 29 2.68 5.32 20.68
CA GLN A 29 2.59 5.41 19.21
C GLN A 29 1.78 4.25 18.62
N ARG A 30 1.96 3.03 19.14
CA ARG A 30 1.18 1.88 18.68
C ARG A 30 -0.31 2.04 18.98
N GLU A 31 -0.65 2.44 20.21
CA GLU A 31 -2.04 2.66 20.61
C GLU A 31 -2.71 3.75 19.77
N GLN A 32 -2.02 4.85 19.53
CA GLN A 32 -2.51 5.92 18.67
C GLN A 32 -2.70 5.44 17.22
N ALA A 33 -1.78 4.64 16.69
CA ALA A 33 -1.89 4.05 15.37
C ALA A 33 -3.10 3.09 15.27
N GLU A 34 -3.33 2.28 16.30
CA GLU A 34 -4.46 1.35 16.37
C GLU A 34 -5.81 2.09 16.46
N GLN A 35 -5.88 3.17 17.22
CA GLN A 35 -7.08 4.02 17.30
C GLN A 35 -7.36 4.74 16.00
N GLN A 36 -6.33 5.32 15.38
CA GLN A 36 -6.45 5.97 14.08
C GLN A 36 -6.86 4.99 12.98
N ALA A 37 -6.35 3.77 13.02
CA ALA A 37 -6.70 2.70 12.09
C ALA A 37 -8.17 2.29 12.18
N SER A 38 -8.71 2.21 13.38
CA SER A 38 -10.11 1.85 13.58
C SER A 38 -11.06 2.97 13.11
N ALA A 39 -10.71 4.22 13.34
CA ALA A 39 -11.48 5.39 12.90
C ALA A 39 -11.50 5.59 11.37
N ASN A 40 -10.49 5.08 10.67
CA ASN A 40 -10.32 5.29 9.23
C ASN A 40 -10.60 4.03 8.38
N ARG A 41 -11.23 3.00 8.93
CA ARG A 41 -11.50 1.74 8.20
C ARG A 41 -12.20 1.94 6.86
N GLU A 42 -13.17 2.83 6.79
CA GLU A 42 -13.90 3.12 5.56
C GLU A 42 -13.01 3.77 4.50
N ALA A 43 -12.07 4.64 4.93
CA ALA A 43 -11.11 5.27 4.04
C ALA A 43 -10.02 4.29 3.56
N LEU A 44 -9.75 3.22 4.31
CA LEU A 44 -8.77 2.21 3.94
C LEU A 44 -9.31 1.19 2.92
N VAL A 45 -10.59 0.79 3.03
CA VAL A 45 -11.17 -0.25 2.18
C VAL A 45 -12.50 0.22 1.63
N ARG A 46 -12.60 0.36 0.32
CA ARG A 46 -13.85 0.66 -0.39
C ARG A 46 -14.35 -0.60 -1.10
N VAL A 47 -15.67 -0.68 -1.27
CA VAL A 47 -16.32 -1.83 -1.95
C VAL A 47 -15.85 -2.01 -3.39
N TYR A 48 -15.42 -0.94 -4.02
CA TYR A 48 -14.92 -0.95 -5.40
C TYR A 48 -13.41 -1.23 -5.51
N SER A 49 -12.66 -1.24 -4.40
CA SER A 49 -11.19 -1.42 -4.42
C SER A 49 -10.81 -2.75 -5.05
N PRO A 50 -9.84 -2.78 -5.96
CA PRO A 50 -9.29 -4.03 -6.46
C PRO A 50 -8.69 -4.86 -5.32
N THR A 51 -9.03 -6.15 -5.29
CA THR A 51 -8.56 -7.06 -4.24
C THR A 51 -7.98 -8.32 -4.83
N LEU A 52 -6.95 -8.86 -4.18
CA LEU A 52 -6.34 -10.15 -4.50
C LEU A 52 -6.26 -11.01 -3.25
N GLY A 53 -6.52 -12.31 -3.39
CA GLY A 53 -6.50 -13.28 -2.30
C GLY A 53 -7.88 -13.60 -1.75
N ASN A 54 -7.92 -14.29 -0.61
CA ASN A 54 -9.16 -14.74 0.01
C ASN A 54 -9.91 -13.56 0.64
N ALA A 55 -11.19 -13.39 0.31
CA ALA A 55 -12.03 -12.33 0.87
C ALA A 55 -12.13 -12.37 2.41
N ASN A 56 -12.02 -13.58 3.00
CA ASN A 56 -12.07 -13.83 4.43
C ASN A 56 -10.66 -13.98 5.06
N ALA A 57 -9.61 -13.52 4.38
CA ALA A 57 -8.26 -13.58 4.93
C ALA A 57 -8.17 -12.78 6.24
N PRO A 58 -7.49 -13.33 7.28
CA PRO A 58 -7.37 -12.65 8.57
C PRO A 58 -6.48 -11.41 8.53
N VAL A 59 -5.63 -11.29 7.51
CA VAL A 59 -4.76 -10.13 7.32
C VAL A 59 -5.17 -9.37 6.06
N VAL A 60 -5.59 -8.12 6.25
CA VAL A 60 -5.90 -7.19 5.17
C VAL A 60 -4.71 -6.26 5.00
N LEU A 61 -4.02 -6.39 3.87
CA LEU A 61 -2.92 -5.53 3.44
C LEU A 61 -3.48 -4.49 2.47
N VAL A 62 -3.51 -3.24 2.88
CA VAL A 62 -3.91 -2.12 2.02
C VAL A 62 -2.67 -1.42 1.51
N GLU A 63 -2.61 -1.17 0.21
CA GLU A 63 -1.57 -0.39 -0.42
C GLU A 63 -2.17 0.81 -1.15
N PHE A 64 -1.79 2.03 -0.74
CA PHE A 64 -1.97 3.20 -1.57
C PHE A 64 -0.89 3.21 -2.65
N PHE A 65 -1.34 3.00 -3.86
CA PHE A 65 -0.55 2.57 -5.00
C PHE A 65 -0.62 3.60 -6.13
N ASP A 66 0.53 3.88 -6.72
CA ASP A 66 0.65 4.64 -7.95
C ASP A 66 1.27 3.75 -9.04
N PRO A 67 0.60 3.47 -10.15
CA PRO A 67 1.13 2.61 -11.19
C PRO A 67 2.38 3.18 -11.89
N ALA A 68 2.66 4.49 -11.75
CA ALA A 68 3.88 5.12 -12.27
C ALA A 68 5.02 5.15 -11.23
N CYS A 69 4.78 4.74 -9.99
CA CYS A 69 5.78 4.77 -8.92
C CYS A 69 6.72 3.56 -9.00
N GLU A 70 8.02 3.81 -9.19
CA GLU A 70 9.06 2.75 -9.25
C GLU A 70 9.13 1.94 -7.95
N THR A 71 8.93 2.60 -6.80
CA THR A 71 8.93 1.94 -5.50
C THR A 71 7.72 1.01 -5.36
N CYS A 72 6.53 1.39 -5.87
CA CYS A 72 5.36 0.50 -5.93
C CYS A 72 5.68 -0.75 -6.76
N ARG A 73 6.29 -0.58 -7.93
CA ARG A 73 6.76 -1.71 -8.76
C ARG A 73 7.71 -2.61 -8.01
N ALA A 74 8.65 -2.05 -7.24
CA ALA A 74 9.62 -2.83 -6.48
C ALA A 74 8.98 -3.63 -5.33
N PHE A 75 7.91 -3.12 -4.70
CA PHE A 75 7.19 -3.81 -3.63
C PHE A 75 6.21 -4.88 -4.15
N TYR A 76 5.70 -4.76 -5.37
CA TYR A 76 4.69 -5.68 -5.90
C TYR A 76 5.10 -7.17 -5.86
N PRO A 77 6.31 -7.58 -6.34
CA PRO A 77 6.76 -8.96 -6.24
C PRO A 77 6.90 -9.43 -4.78
N LEU A 78 7.33 -8.57 -3.86
CA LEU A 78 7.40 -8.88 -2.43
C LEU A 78 6.01 -9.19 -1.85
N VAL A 79 5.01 -8.39 -2.18
CA VAL A 79 3.63 -8.62 -1.74
C VAL A 79 3.12 -9.96 -2.29
N LYS A 80 3.37 -10.26 -3.56
CA LYS A 80 3.01 -11.55 -4.18
C LYS A 80 3.72 -12.72 -3.49
N GLU A 81 5.01 -12.58 -3.15
CA GLU A 81 5.80 -13.59 -2.41
C GLU A 81 5.21 -13.84 -1.02
N MET A 82 4.90 -12.78 -0.26
CA MET A 82 4.27 -12.92 1.06
C MET A 82 2.92 -13.63 0.99
N MET A 83 2.10 -13.33 -0.02
CA MET A 83 0.81 -14.00 -0.24
C MET A 83 1.00 -15.47 -0.61
N ALA A 84 1.97 -15.79 -1.46
CA ALA A 84 2.28 -17.17 -1.86
C ALA A 84 2.82 -18.01 -0.69
N ALA A 85 3.66 -17.41 0.18
CA ALA A 85 4.18 -18.06 1.37
C ALA A 85 3.12 -18.25 2.47
N ASN A 86 2.00 -17.54 2.41
CA ASN A 86 0.92 -17.57 3.40
C ASN A 86 -0.46 -17.76 2.73
N PRO A 87 -0.71 -18.89 2.08
CA PRO A 87 -1.91 -19.11 1.27
C PRO A 87 -3.19 -18.90 2.08
N GLY A 88 -4.08 -18.06 1.56
CA GLY A 88 -5.36 -17.74 2.18
C GLY A 88 -5.30 -16.84 3.41
N LYS A 89 -4.12 -16.42 3.88
CA LYS A 89 -3.94 -15.61 5.08
C LYS A 89 -3.91 -14.11 4.82
N ILE A 90 -3.60 -13.69 3.60
CA ILE A 90 -3.45 -12.29 3.22
C ILE A 90 -4.45 -11.95 2.11
N ARG A 91 -5.14 -10.82 2.28
CA ARG A 91 -5.93 -10.17 1.23
C ARG A 91 -5.29 -8.82 0.93
N LEU A 92 -4.78 -8.66 -0.28
CA LEU A 92 -4.33 -7.36 -0.78
C LEU A 92 -5.54 -6.52 -1.21
N VAL A 93 -5.53 -5.25 -0.85
CA VAL A 93 -6.48 -4.23 -1.29
C VAL A 93 -5.67 -3.08 -1.87
N LEU A 94 -5.86 -2.76 -3.16
CA LEU A 94 -5.23 -1.60 -3.77
C LEU A 94 -6.13 -0.38 -3.66
N ARG A 95 -5.53 0.75 -3.29
CA ARG A 95 -6.12 2.07 -3.29
C ARG A 95 -5.27 2.97 -4.18
N TYR A 96 -5.89 3.79 -4.98
CA TYR A 96 -5.16 4.61 -5.93
C TYR A 96 -4.67 5.92 -5.32
N ALA A 97 -3.41 6.22 -5.56
CA ALA A 97 -2.77 7.47 -5.20
C ALA A 97 -1.89 7.95 -6.37
N PRO A 98 -2.49 8.31 -7.52
CA PRO A 98 -1.77 8.72 -8.72
C PRO A 98 -1.11 10.08 -8.53
N PHE A 99 0.04 10.10 -7.87
CA PHE A 99 0.76 11.33 -7.54
C PHE A 99 1.75 11.77 -8.63
N HIS A 100 2.08 10.88 -9.57
CA HIS A 100 2.92 11.22 -10.72
C HIS A 100 2.08 11.78 -11.86
N ALA A 101 2.68 12.68 -12.65
CA ALA A 101 2.00 13.33 -13.78
C ALA A 101 1.51 12.28 -14.80
N GLY A 102 0.22 12.27 -15.13
CA GLY A 102 -0.41 11.34 -16.06
C GLY A 102 -0.68 9.93 -15.47
N SER A 103 -0.34 9.67 -14.21
CA SER A 103 -0.59 8.39 -13.57
C SER A 103 -2.09 8.08 -13.40
N ASP A 104 -2.92 9.10 -13.32
CA ASP A 104 -4.39 8.99 -13.36
C ASP A 104 -4.88 8.27 -14.63
N GLN A 105 -4.19 8.43 -15.76
CA GLN A 105 -4.51 7.72 -17.01
C GLN A 105 -4.17 6.23 -16.92
N LEU A 106 -3.09 5.87 -16.22
CA LEU A 106 -2.79 4.47 -15.94
C LEU A 106 -3.86 3.84 -15.04
N VAL A 107 -4.29 4.56 -13.99
CA VAL A 107 -5.39 4.12 -13.13
C VAL A 107 -6.67 3.95 -13.92
N ALA A 108 -7.00 4.91 -14.80
CA ALA A 108 -8.18 4.82 -15.65
C ALA A 108 -8.13 3.59 -16.57
N ALA A 109 -6.95 3.29 -17.14
CA ALA A 109 -6.76 2.10 -17.97
C ALA A 109 -6.92 0.80 -17.17
N LEU A 110 -6.38 0.74 -15.94
CA LEU A 110 -6.55 -0.41 -15.05
C LEU A 110 -8.03 -0.64 -14.67
N GLU A 111 -8.76 0.42 -14.32
CA GLU A 111 -10.19 0.32 -14.00
C GLU A 111 -11.03 -0.08 -15.23
N ALA A 112 -10.68 0.42 -16.41
CA ALA A 112 -11.33 0.01 -17.66
C ALA A 112 -11.02 -1.47 -17.99
N ALA A 113 -9.78 -1.93 -17.76
CA ALA A 113 -9.40 -3.34 -17.89
C ALA A 113 -10.13 -4.22 -16.85
N ARG A 114 -10.35 -3.71 -15.63
CA ARG A 114 -11.14 -4.38 -14.58
C ARG A 114 -12.58 -4.66 -15.02
N ARG A 115 -13.21 -3.74 -15.75
CA ARG A 115 -14.55 -3.94 -16.33
C ARG A 115 -14.59 -5.08 -17.37
N GLN A 116 -13.43 -5.44 -17.90
CA GLN A 116 -13.26 -6.59 -18.80
C GLN A 116 -12.67 -7.83 -18.12
N GLY A 117 -12.56 -7.83 -16.77
CA GLY A 117 -12.03 -8.94 -15.98
C GLY A 117 -10.52 -9.13 -16.09
N LYS A 118 -9.77 -8.10 -16.52
CA LYS A 118 -8.33 -8.17 -16.82
C LYS A 118 -7.48 -7.20 -16.01
N PHE A 119 -7.92 -6.88 -14.78
CA PHE A 119 -7.22 -5.92 -13.93
C PHE A 119 -5.77 -6.33 -13.63
N TRP A 120 -5.58 -7.56 -13.15
CA TRP A 120 -4.27 -8.00 -12.66
C TRP A 120 -3.29 -8.22 -13.81
N GLU A 121 -3.76 -8.77 -14.94
CA GLU A 121 -2.95 -8.91 -16.14
C GLU A 121 -2.51 -7.55 -16.70
N ALA A 122 -3.42 -6.57 -16.71
CA ALA A 122 -3.11 -5.21 -17.13
C ALA A 122 -2.12 -4.53 -16.17
N LEU A 123 -2.31 -4.69 -14.86
CA LEU A 123 -1.39 -4.16 -13.85
C LEU A 123 0.01 -4.73 -14.03
N GLU A 124 0.15 -6.04 -14.14
CA GLU A 124 1.44 -6.71 -14.31
C GLU A 124 2.13 -6.29 -15.61
N ALA A 125 1.39 -6.15 -16.71
CA ALA A 125 1.92 -5.66 -17.98
C ALA A 125 2.42 -4.21 -17.91
N LEU A 126 1.65 -3.32 -17.27
CA LEU A 126 2.05 -1.91 -17.11
C LEU A 126 3.25 -1.76 -16.15
N LEU A 127 3.31 -2.54 -15.07
CA LEU A 127 4.46 -2.55 -14.17
C LEU A 127 5.73 -3.10 -14.83
N ALA A 128 5.61 -4.14 -15.66
CA ALA A 128 6.75 -4.70 -16.40
C ALA A 128 7.38 -3.68 -17.35
N GLU A 129 6.58 -2.78 -17.92
CA GLU A 129 6.99 -1.78 -18.88
C GLU A 129 7.10 -0.36 -18.30
N GLN A 130 7.08 -0.24 -16.97
CA GLN A 130 7.05 1.07 -16.28
C GLN A 130 8.22 1.97 -16.68
N ASP A 131 9.42 1.42 -16.87
CA ASP A 131 10.60 2.20 -17.30
C ASP A 131 10.42 2.82 -18.70
N ASN A 132 9.55 2.24 -19.52
CA ASN A 132 9.20 2.75 -20.85
C ASN A 132 7.95 3.63 -20.83
N LEU A 133 7.13 3.53 -19.77
CA LEU A 133 5.86 4.25 -19.63
C LEU A 133 5.98 5.51 -18.77
N ALA A 134 6.83 5.50 -17.75
CA ALA A 134 6.92 6.57 -16.76
C ALA A 134 8.36 7.05 -16.62
N GLN A 135 8.82 7.83 -17.58
CA GLN A 135 10.14 8.43 -17.56
C GLN A 135 10.11 9.78 -16.83
N ASN A 136 11.11 10.03 -15.98
CA ASN A 136 11.22 11.29 -15.22
C ASN A 136 9.93 11.65 -14.46
N HIS A 137 9.29 10.65 -13.86
CA HIS A 137 8.02 10.81 -13.10
C HIS A 137 6.84 11.33 -13.94
N THR A 138 6.88 11.16 -15.24
CA THR A 138 5.80 11.55 -16.16
C THR A 138 5.41 10.37 -17.04
N VAL A 139 4.10 10.10 -17.13
CA VAL A 139 3.57 8.98 -17.90
C VAL A 139 3.45 9.34 -19.39
N GLU A 140 4.01 8.52 -20.26
CA GLU A 140 3.84 8.54 -21.71
C GLU A 140 2.50 7.88 -22.08
N THR A 141 1.41 8.62 -21.91
CA THR A 141 0.04 8.09 -22.01
C THR A 141 -0.28 7.43 -23.36
N ASP A 142 0.34 7.91 -24.44
CA ASP A 142 0.15 7.34 -25.78
C ASP A 142 0.70 5.91 -25.93
N ARG A 143 1.58 5.49 -25.02
CA ARG A 143 2.19 4.15 -25.04
C ARG A 143 1.38 3.10 -24.27
N ILE A 144 0.42 3.49 -23.45
CA ILE A 144 -0.40 2.57 -22.65
C ILE A 144 -0.99 1.45 -23.52
N TRP A 145 -1.51 1.81 -24.69
CA TRP A 145 -2.17 0.88 -25.60
C TRP A 145 -1.28 -0.24 -26.10
N LYS A 146 -0.01 0.07 -26.37
CA LYS A 146 0.99 -0.90 -26.83
C LYS A 146 1.19 -2.05 -25.83
N TYR A 147 1.13 -1.75 -24.54
CA TYR A 147 1.41 -2.71 -23.48
C TYR A 147 0.17 -3.44 -22.99
N LEU A 148 -1.02 -2.94 -23.32
CA LEU A 148 -2.29 -3.60 -23.07
C LEU A 148 -2.76 -4.44 -24.26
N ASP A 149 -2.17 -4.25 -25.43
CA ASP A 149 -2.44 -5.07 -26.60
C ASP A 149 -1.98 -6.52 -26.35
N GLY A 150 -2.73 -7.48 -26.86
CA GLY A 150 -2.43 -8.91 -26.65
C GLY A 150 -2.96 -9.51 -25.32
N LEU A 151 -3.51 -8.70 -24.41
CA LEU A 151 -4.13 -9.20 -23.17
C LEU A 151 -5.57 -9.73 -23.38
N GLY A 152 -6.08 -9.68 -24.60
CA GLY A 152 -7.46 -10.06 -24.92
C GLY A 152 -8.49 -8.99 -24.52
N LEU A 153 -8.06 -7.73 -24.39
CA LEU A 153 -8.90 -6.57 -24.15
C LEU A 153 -9.49 -6.01 -25.43
N ASP A 154 -10.77 -5.62 -25.40
CA ASP A 154 -11.32 -4.71 -26.40
C ASP A 154 -10.77 -3.29 -26.12
N LEU A 155 -9.79 -2.87 -26.92
CA LEU A 155 -9.13 -1.58 -26.73
C LEU A 155 -10.07 -0.39 -27.02
N ASN A 156 -11.06 -0.53 -27.91
CA ASN A 156 -12.04 0.52 -28.17
C ASN A 156 -12.96 0.72 -26.97
N LYS A 157 -13.46 -0.38 -26.41
CA LYS A 157 -14.24 -0.37 -25.16
C LYS A 157 -13.41 0.18 -24.01
N LEU A 158 -12.16 -0.22 -23.89
CA LEU A 158 -11.24 0.25 -22.84
C LEU A 158 -11.08 1.77 -22.91
N LYS A 159 -10.85 2.35 -24.09
CA LYS A 159 -10.77 3.81 -24.30
C LYS A 159 -12.05 4.53 -23.92
N ALA A 160 -13.22 3.98 -24.29
CA ALA A 160 -14.51 4.55 -23.93
C ALA A 160 -14.74 4.50 -22.42
N ASP A 161 -14.43 3.37 -21.78
CA ASP A 161 -14.57 3.17 -20.34
C ASP A 161 -13.65 4.09 -19.52
N MET A 162 -12.42 4.33 -19.96
CA MET A 162 -11.49 5.26 -19.29
C MET A 162 -12.05 6.67 -19.14
N ALA A 163 -12.84 7.13 -20.08
CA ALA A 163 -13.48 8.44 -20.05
C ALA A 163 -14.77 8.47 -19.21
N SER A 164 -15.14 7.36 -18.57
CA SER A 164 -16.41 7.30 -17.83
C SER A 164 -16.34 8.08 -16.51
N PRO A 165 -17.42 8.79 -16.14
CA PRO A 165 -17.50 9.50 -14.85
C PRO A 165 -17.28 8.59 -13.64
N ASP A 166 -17.69 7.32 -13.71
CA ASP A 166 -17.51 6.38 -12.59
C ASP A 166 -16.04 6.13 -12.29
N ILE A 167 -15.18 5.97 -13.31
CA ILE A 167 -13.74 5.81 -13.12
C ILE A 167 -13.12 7.10 -12.55
N ALA A 168 -13.54 8.25 -13.05
CA ALA A 168 -13.10 9.53 -12.50
C ALA A 168 -13.50 9.67 -11.01
N ASN A 169 -14.70 9.23 -10.65
CA ASN A 169 -15.19 9.24 -9.27
C ASN A 169 -14.39 8.29 -8.37
N VAL A 170 -13.99 7.11 -8.85
CA VAL A 170 -13.12 6.17 -8.11
C VAL A 170 -11.79 6.85 -7.80
N ILE A 171 -11.15 7.46 -8.79
CA ILE A 171 -9.86 8.14 -8.61
C ILE A 171 -10.01 9.31 -7.62
N ALA A 172 -11.03 10.14 -7.79
CA ALA A 172 -11.29 11.28 -6.91
C ALA A 172 -11.54 10.85 -5.46
N GLN A 173 -12.31 9.78 -5.25
CA GLN A 173 -12.59 9.26 -3.92
C GLN A 173 -11.32 8.68 -3.27
N ASP A 174 -10.52 7.94 -4.02
CA ASP A 174 -9.28 7.38 -3.49
C ASP A 174 -8.26 8.47 -3.12
N LEU A 175 -8.17 9.53 -3.90
CA LEU A 175 -7.35 10.72 -3.56
C LEU A 175 -7.88 11.45 -2.31
N ALA A 176 -9.20 11.59 -2.16
CA ALA A 176 -9.81 12.19 -0.96
C ALA A 176 -9.54 11.33 0.30
N ASP A 177 -9.61 10.01 0.17
CA ASP A 177 -9.27 9.07 1.25
C ASP A 177 -7.78 9.12 1.58
N ALA A 178 -6.90 9.17 0.57
CA ALA A 178 -5.47 9.36 0.76
C ALA A 178 -5.16 10.66 1.55
N GLN A 179 -5.84 11.75 1.20
CA GLN A 179 -5.71 13.02 1.93
C GLN A 179 -6.19 12.89 3.39
N THR A 180 -7.33 12.24 3.62
CA THR A 180 -7.89 11.99 4.96
C THR A 180 -6.93 11.18 5.82
N LEU A 181 -6.29 10.18 5.24
CA LEU A 181 -5.30 9.30 5.88
C LEU A 181 -3.89 9.93 5.92
N LYS A 182 -3.71 11.13 5.35
CA LYS A 182 -2.43 11.84 5.23
C LYS A 182 -1.37 11.06 4.44
N VAL A 183 -1.80 10.24 3.49
CA VAL A 183 -0.92 9.59 2.54
C VAL A 183 -0.34 10.65 1.62
N SER A 184 0.98 10.81 1.63
CA SER A 184 1.69 11.86 0.86
C SER A 184 2.75 11.30 -0.08
N LYS A 185 2.94 9.99 -0.09
CA LYS A 185 3.90 9.27 -0.93
C LYS A 185 3.37 7.87 -1.23
N THR A 186 3.94 7.23 -2.24
CA THR A 186 3.60 5.85 -2.63
C THR A 186 4.87 4.99 -2.68
N PRO A 187 4.75 3.69 -2.36
CA PRO A 187 3.58 3.08 -1.75
C PRO A 187 3.43 3.46 -0.27
N GLU A 188 2.20 3.54 0.21
CA GLU A 188 1.92 3.61 1.65
C GLU A 188 1.10 2.38 2.05
N PHE A 189 1.56 1.68 3.11
CA PHE A 189 0.97 0.40 3.51
C PHE A 189 0.25 0.46 4.86
N TYR A 190 -0.87 -0.26 4.93
CA TYR A 190 -1.59 -0.52 6.18
C TYR A 190 -1.87 -2.02 6.30
N VAL A 191 -1.58 -2.60 7.46
CA VAL A 191 -1.85 -4.01 7.75
C VAL A 191 -2.88 -4.10 8.87
N ASN A 192 -4.04 -4.67 8.58
CA ASN A 192 -5.21 -4.66 9.49
C ASN A 192 -5.51 -3.25 10.02
N GLY A 193 -5.36 -2.25 9.16
CA GLY A 193 -5.58 -0.86 9.46
C GLY A 193 -4.43 -0.13 10.17
N LYS A 194 -3.35 -0.81 10.54
CA LYS A 194 -2.16 -0.21 11.17
C LYS A 194 -1.21 0.31 10.10
N PRO A 195 -0.80 1.58 10.16
CA PRO A 195 0.22 2.08 9.25
C PRO A 195 1.56 1.41 9.51
N LEU A 196 2.40 1.35 8.48
CA LEU A 196 3.75 0.83 8.62
C LEU A 196 4.58 1.72 9.57
N PRO A 197 5.17 1.16 10.64
CA PRO A 197 5.90 1.97 11.63
C PRO A 197 7.10 2.73 11.07
N SER A 198 7.75 2.13 10.07
CA SER A 198 8.80 2.74 9.26
C SER A 198 8.80 2.08 7.89
N PHE A 199 9.18 2.83 6.87
CA PHE A 199 9.14 2.35 5.49
C PHE A 199 10.28 1.38 5.19
N GLY A 200 9.97 0.25 4.54
CA GLY A 200 10.95 -0.74 4.07
C GLY A 200 10.37 -2.13 3.89
N PHE A 201 11.08 -2.96 3.13
CA PHE A 201 10.68 -4.34 2.82
C PHE A 201 10.58 -5.21 4.08
N GLU A 202 11.59 -5.14 4.94
CA GLU A 202 11.64 -5.94 6.17
C GLU A 202 10.57 -5.50 7.19
N GLN A 203 10.25 -4.21 7.22
CA GLN A 203 9.22 -3.66 8.09
C GLN A 203 7.84 -4.15 7.68
N LEU A 204 7.57 -4.20 6.36
CA LEU A 204 6.32 -4.75 5.83
C LEU A 204 6.18 -6.24 6.14
N LYS A 205 7.24 -7.03 5.87
CA LYS A 205 7.27 -8.46 6.21
C LYS A 205 7.02 -8.70 7.70
N ALA A 206 7.69 -7.94 8.55
CA ALA A 206 7.56 -8.09 10.00
C ALA A 206 6.14 -7.78 10.49
N LEU A 207 5.51 -6.70 10.01
CA LEU A 207 4.17 -6.33 10.41
C LEU A 207 3.13 -7.33 9.91
N VAL A 208 3.26 -7.82 8.67
CA VAL A 208 2.38 -8.87 8.13
C VAL A 208 2.53 -10.18 8.91
N ALA A 209 3.76 -10.60 9.21
CA ALA A 209 3.99 -11.80 10.02
C ALA A 209 3.39 -11.68 11.42
N GLU A 210 3.55 -10.53 12.08
CA GLU A 210 2.95 -10.25 13.40
C GLU A 210 1.42 -10.39 13.36
N GLU A 211 0.76 -9.85 12.33
CA GLU A 211 -0.70 -9.92 12.21
C GLU A 211 -1.20 -11.33 11.85
N ILE A 212 -0.42 -12.11 11.08
CA ILE A 212 -0.73 -13.52 10.83
C ILE A 212 -0.65 -14.33 12.13
N GLU A 213 0.39 -14.12 12.96
CA GLU A 213 0.50 -14.84 14.25
C GLU A 213 -0.65 -14.48 15.21
N LYS A 214 -1.03 -13.21 15.29
CA LYS A 214 -2.19 -12.78 16.09
C LYS A 214 -3.49 -13.40 15.66
N SER A 215 -3.65 -13.70 14.40
CA SER A 215 -4.87 -14.33 13.85
C SER A 215 -5.03 -15.81 14.20
N LYS A 216 -4.02 -16.44 14.81
CA LYS A 216 -4.07 -17.84 15.25
C LYS A 216 -4.58 -18.00 16.68
N LEU A 217 -4.65 -16.89 17.42
CA LEU A 217 -5.13 -16.81 18.82
C LEU A 217 -6.63 -16.55 18.87
#